data_7c4ce30cdbef08d2a8fde9e8bb3150d9
#
_entry.id   7c4ce30cdbef08d2a8fde9e8bb3150d9
#
_cell.length_a   1.000
_cell.length_b   1.000
_cell.length_c   1.000
_cell.angle_alpha   90.00
_cell.angle_beta   90.00
_cell.angle_gamma   90.00
#
_symmetry.space_group_name_H-M   'P 1'
#
loop_
_entity.id
_entity.type
_entity.pdbx_description
1 polymer ?
#
loop_
_entity_poly.entity_id
_entity_poly.type
_entity_poly.pdbx_seq_one_letter_code
_entity_poly.pdbx_strand_id
1 'polypeptide(L)'
;MRIFSALFFILLISACSHKSDEQNRWQEHKSNVTILRDDFGVPHIYGKTDADAVFGLLYAQCEDDFNRVERNYMWATGRLAEAEGKDQLYSDLRANLFMTRDEAEYYYKTSPEWLRKLCDAFADGINYYLATHP
;
A
#
# COMPACT_ATOMS: atom_id res chain seq x y z
N MET A 1 40.84 -10.56 -12.90
CA MET A 1 39.71 -11.47 -12.53
C MET A 1 39.24 -11.31 -11.08
N ARG A 2 40.07 -11.00 -10.11
CA ARG A 2 39.67 -10.82 -8.67
C ARG A 2 38.89 -9.53 -8.38
N ILE A 3 39.09 -8.45 -9.13
CA ILE A 3 38.42 -7.14 -8.93
C ILE A 3 36.98 -7.18 -9.46
N PHE A 4 36.70 -7.90 -10.54
CA PHE A 4 35.34 -8.09 -11.09
C PHE A 4 34.42 -8.87 -10.15
N SER A 5 34.95 -9.86 -9.40
CA SER A 5 34.19 -10.65 -8.44
C SER A 5 33.79 -9.83 -7.21
N ALA A 6 34.64 -8.90 -6.77
CA ALA A 6 34.32 -8.01 -5.63
C ALA A 6 33.27 -6.96 -6.00
N LEU A 7 33.28 -6.43 -7.23
CA LEU A 7 32.29 -5.46 -7.71
C LEU A 7 30.90 -6.09 -7.86
N PHE A 8 30.84 -7.34 -8.28
CA PHE A 8 29.58 -8.10 -8.41
C PHE A 8 28.96 -8.40 -7.03
N PHE A 9 29.78 -8.63 -6.01
CA PHE A 9 29.30 -8.87 -4.64
C PHE A 9 28.77 -7.62 -3.96
N ILE A 10 29.32 -6.43 -4.25
CA ILE A 10 28.83 -5.14 -3.74
C ILE A 10 27.48 -4.77 -4.33
N LEU A 11 27.23 -5.10 -5.61
CA LEU A 11 25.92 -4.85 -6.26
C LEU A 11 24.77 -5.70 -5.67
N LEU A 12 25.08 -6.92 -5.18
CA LEU A 12 24.07 -7.79 -4.54
C LEU A 12 23.64 -7.29 -3.14
N ILE A 13 24.51 -6.58 -2.44
CA ILE A 13 24.20 -6.04 -1.10
C ILE A 13 23.27 -4.82 -1.19
N SER A 14 23.37 -4.00 -2.25
CA SER A 14 22.47 -2.86 -2.48
C SER A 14 21.01 -3.26 -2.77
N ALA A 15 20.78 -4.43 -3.35
CA ALA A 15 19.42 -4.92 -3.63
C ALA A 15 18.64 -5.38 -2.37
N CYS A 16 19.36 -5.76 -1.29
CA CYS A 16 18.75 -6.14 -0.01
C CYS A 16 18.31 -4.94 0.85
N SER A 17 18.90 -3.75 0.65
CA SER A 17 18.66 -2.57 1.49
C SER A 17 17.23 -2.02 1.34
N HIS A 18 16.70 -1.98 0.13
CA HIS A 18 15.37 -1.39 -0.12
C HIS A 18 14.23 -2.22 0.52
N LYS A 19 14.37 -3.54 0.48
CA LYS A 19 13.37 -4.45 1.08
C LYS A 19 13.38 -4.42 2.62
N SER A 20 14.52 -4.11 3.24
CA SER A 20 14.65 -3.98 4.68
C SER A 20 14.00 -2.70 5.23
N ASP A 21 14.07 -1.58 4.51
CA ASP A 21 13.51 -0.30 4.94
C ASP A 21 11.97 -0.31 4.94
N GLU A 22 11.35 -0.92 3.93
CA GLU A 22 9.91 -1.11 3.87
C GLU A 22 9.42 -2.01 5.00
N GLN A 23 10.07 -3.14 5.22
CA GLN A 23 9.72 -4.06 6.31
C GLN A 23 9.90 -3.41 7.68
N ASN A 24 10.89 -2.55 7.86
CA ASN A 24 11.10 -1.81 9.11
C ASN A 24 9.96 -0.81 9.36
N ARG A 25 9.49 -0.07 8.33
CA ARG A 25 8.32 0.82 8.44
C ARG A 25 7.07 0.04 8.84
N TRP A 26 6.81 -1.12 8.23
CA TRP A 26 5.67 -1.96 8.59
C TRP A 26 5.71 -2.41 10.05
N GLN A 27 6.88 -2.81 10.56
CA GLN A 27 7.03 -3.20 11.96
C GLN A 27 6.86 -2.01 12.90
N GLU A 28 7.30 -0.83 12.52
CA GLU A 28 7.09 0.40 13.29
C GLU A 28 5.59 0.71 13.39
N HIS A 29 4.86 0.78 12.27
CA HIS A 29 3.41 0.98 12.25
C HIS A 29 2.69 -0.08 13.09
N LYS A 30 3.01 -1.36 12.89
CA LYS A 30 2.45 -2.47 13.68
C LYS A 30 2.61 -2.27 15.17
N SER A 31 3.80 -1.81 15.61
CA SER A 31 4.08 -1.60 17.05
C SER A 31 3.30 -0.44 17.66
N ASN A 32 2.81 0.47 16.82
CA ASN A 32 2.12 1.70 17.20
C ASN A 32 0.60 1.61 17.08
N VAL A 33 0.06 0.51 16.55
CA VAL A 33 -1.37 0.31 16.31
C VAL A 33 -1.96 -0.71 17.26
N THR A 34 -3.15 -0.42 17.76
CA THR A 34 -4.01 -1.39 18.45
C THR A 34 -5.35 -1.43 17.73
N ILE A 35 -5.79 -2.63 17.34
CA ILE A 35 -7.09 -2.89 16.72
C ILE A 35 -7.92 -3.69 17.70
N LEU A 36 -9.04 -3.11 18.16
CA LEU A 36 -10.01 -3.78 19.03
C LEU A 36 -11.30 -3.99 18.24
N ARG A 37 -11.81 -5.21 18.23
CA ARG A 37 -13.12 -5.51 17.62
C ARG A 37 -14.17 -5.58 18.71
N ASP A 38 -15.28 -4.88 18.50
CA ASP A 38 -16.44 -4.95 19.40
C ASP A 38 -17.27 -6.23 19.17
N ASP A 39 -18.36 -6.37 19.92
CA ASP A 39 -19.25 -7.56 19.84
C ASP A 39 -19.94 -7.71 18.47
N PHE A 40 -19.94 -6.67 17.64
CA PHE A 40 -20.46 -6.68 16.27
C PHE A 40 -19.36 -6.92 15.23
N GLY A 41 -18.10 -7.07 15.66
CA GLY A 41 -16.94 -7.24 14.79
C GLY A 41 -16.39 -5.94 14.19
N VAL A 42 -16.93 -4.77 14.57
CA VAL A 42 -16.46 -3.47 14.06
C VAL A 42 -15.07 -3.17 14.62
N PRO A 43 -14.06 -2.91 13.77
CA PRO A 43 -12.73 -2.60 14.22
C PRO A 43 -12.62 -1.16 14.72
N HIS A 44 -12.17 -0.99 15.96
CA HIS A 44 -11.78 0.29 16.55
C HIS A 44 -10.25 0.39 16.52
N ILE A 45 -9.73 1.38 15.79
CA ILE A 45 -8.30 1.50 15.50
C ILE A 45 -7.71 2.67 16.27
N TYR A 46 -6.67 2.37 17.04
CA TYR A 46 -5.90 3.32 17.83
C TYR A 46 -4.46 3.34 17.31
N GLY A 47 -4.04 4.46 16.73
CA GLY A 47 -2.67 4.69 16.28
C GLY A 47 -1.99 5.77 17.13
N LYS A 48 -0.67 5.71 17.28
CA LYS A 48 0.09 6.80 17.92
C LYS A 48 0.13 8.06 17.07
N THR A 49 0.08 7.88 15.75
CA THR A 49 0.02 8.97 14.76
C THR A 49 -1.13 8.72 13.78
N ASP A 50 -1.52 9.74 13.01
CA ASP A 50 -2.52 9.59 11.95
C ASP A 50 -2.10 8.54 10.92
N ALA A 51 -0.82 8.47 10.56
CA ALA A 51 -0.28 7.46 9.65
C ALA A 51 -0.42 6.04 10.23
N ASP A 52 -0.14 5.84 11.51
CA ASP A 52 -0.35 4.55 12.17
C ASP A 52 -1.84 4.15 12.14
N ALA A 53 -2.75 5.10 12.40
CA ALA A 53 -4.18 4.84 12.34
C ALA A 53 -4.63 4.44 10.91
N VAL A 54 -4.12 5.11 9.86
CA VAL A 54 -4.40 4.77 8.46
C VAL A 54 -3.85 3.37 8.13
N PHE A 55 -2.63 3.05 8.53
CA PHE A 55 -2.07 1.70 8.37
C PHE A 55 -2.99 0.62 8.98
N GLY A 56 -3.39 0.82 10.24
CA GLY A 56 -4.29 -0.11 10.94
C GLY A 56 -5.67 -0.23 10.29
N LEU A 57 -6.23 0.89 9.77
CA LEU A 57 -7.50 0.91 9.06
C LEU A 57 -7.45 0.02 7.83
N LEU A 58 -6.42 0.18 6.99
CA LEU A 58 -6.30 -0.61 5.75
C LEU A 58 -6.03 -2.08 6.05
N TYR A 59 -5.21 -2.38 7.06
CA TYR A 59 -4.99 -3.74 7.52
C TYR A 59 -6.30 -4.40 7.96
N ALA A 60 -7.10 -3.74 8.81
CA ALA A 60 -8.38 -4.27 9.28
C ALA A 60 -9.41 -4.46 8.13
N GLN A 61 -9.45 -3.54 7.15
CA GLN A 61 -10.30 -3.69 5.97
C GLN A 61 -9.89 -4.90 5.12
N CYS A 62 -8.58 -5.15 5.00
CA CYS A 62 -8.07 -6.34 4.30
C CYS A 62 -8.42 -7.63 5.05
N GLU A 63 -8.39 -7.64 6.39
CA GLU A 63 -8.85 -8.78 7.18
C GLU A 63 -10.35 -9.07 6.96
N ASP A 64 -11.16 -8.03 6.83
CA ASP A 64 -12.61 -8.18 6.67
C ASP A 64 -13.00 -8.63 5.25
N ASP A 65 -12.42 -8.03 4.21
CA ASP A 65 -12.75 -8.35 2.80
C ASP A 65 -11.65 -7.85 1.86
N PHE A 66 -10.57 -8.62 1.74
CA PHE A 66 -9.46 -8.27 0.86
C PHE A 66 -9.88 -8.14 -0.61
N ASN A 67 -10.77 -9.01 -1.10
CA ASN A 67 -11.24 -8.96 -2.49
C ASN A 67 -11.92 -7.62 -2.81
N ARG A 68 -12.66 -7.06 -1.86
CA ARG A 68 -13.27 -5.74 -2.03
C ARG A 68 -12.23 -4.62 -2.04
N VAL A 69 -11.22 -4.69 -1.18
CA VAL A 69 -10.12 -3.71 -1.15
C VAL A 69 -9.37 -3.73 -2.48
N GLU A 70 -8.98 -4.90 -2.96
CA GLU A 70 -8.30 -5.09 -4.25
C GLU A 70 -9.16 -4.57 -5.42
N ARG A 71 -10.43 -4.96 -5.46
CA ARG A 71 -11.37 -4.52 -6.49
C ARG A 71 -11.51 -2.98 -6.51
N ASN A 72 -11.63 -2.35 -5.36
CA ASN A 72 -11.73 -0.90 -5.25
C ASN A 72 -10.44 -0.21 -5.73
N TYR A 73 -9.28 -0.80 -5.44
CA TYR A 73 -8.00 -0.30 -5.92
C TYR A 73 -7.91 -0.39 -7.46
N MET A 74 -8.30 -1.52 -8.05
CA MET A 74 -8.34 -1.69 -9.50
C MET A 74 -9.31 -0.70 -10.16
N TRP A 75 -10.50 -0.52 -9.56
CA TRP A 75 -11.48 0.46 -10.03
C TRP A 75 -10.95 1.89 -9.97
N ALA A 76 -10.35 2.29 -8.86
CA ALA A 76 -9.80 3.65 -8.67
C ALA A 76 -8.63 3.95 -9.63
N THR A 77 -7.87 2.94 -10.01
CA THR A 77 -6.74 3.06 -10.95
C THR A 77 -7.13 2.84 -12.42
N GLY A 78 -8.42 2.65 -12.73
CA GLY A 78 -8.92 2.44 -14.09
C GLY A 78 -8.41 1.14 -14.72
N ARG A 79 -8.36 0.05 -13.93
CA ARG A 79 -7.84 -1.26 -14.32
C ARG A 79 -8.83 -2.41 -14.06
N LEU A 80 -10.08 -2.11 -13.75
CA LEU A 80 -11.05 -3.13 -13.37
C LEU A 80 -11.36 -4.11 -14.52
N ALA A 81 -11.31 -3.66 -15.77
CA ALA A 81 -11.52 -4.50 -16.94
C ALA A 81 -10.46 -5.61 -17.09
N GLU A 82 -9.27 -5.46 -16.49
CA GLU A 82 -8.25 -6.50 -16.48
C GLU A 82 -8.72 -7.76 -15.71
N ALA A 83 -9.51 -7.56 -14.66
CA ALA A 83 -10.02 -8.65 -13.81
C ALA A 83 -11.45 -9.07 -14.16
N GLU A 84 -12.36 -8.11 -14.44
CA GLU A 84 -13.78 -8.36 -14.61
C GLU A 84 -14.25 -8.33 -16.08
N GLY A 85 -13.32 -8.04 -17.00
CA GLY A 85 -13.57 -8.10 -18.43
C GLY A 85 -14.13 -6.82 -19.05
N LYS A 86 -14.46 -6.90 -20.34
CA LYS A 86 -14.78 -5.75 -21.21
C LYS A 86 -15.96 -4.89 -20.75
N ASP A 87 -16.85 -5.42 -19.96
CA ASP A 87 -18.03 -4.69 -19.47
C ASP A 87 -17.64 -3.57 -18.51
N GLN A 88 -16.42 -3.64 -17.92
CA GLN A 88 -15.86 -2.61 -17.06
C GLN A 88 -15.06 -1.53 -17.81
N LEU A 89 -14.88 -1.66 -19.13
CA LEU A 89 -14.04 -0.76 -19.91
C LEU A 89 -14.47 0.71 -19.80
N TYR A 90 -15.78 1.00 -19.79
CA TYR A 90 -16.27 2.38 -19.64
C TYR A 90 -16.00 2.94 -18.24
N SER A 91 -16.01 2.08 -17.21
CA SER A 91 -15.62 2.46 -15.85
C SER A 91 -14.16 2.87 -15.79
N ASP A 92 -13.27 2.09 -16.41
CA ASP A 92 -11.84 2.34 -16.46
C ASP A 92 -11.52 3.61 -17.26
N LEU A 93 -12.16 3.80 -18.44
CA LEU A 93 -12.02 5.02 -19.22
C LEU A 93 -12.45 6.26 -18.44
N ARG A 94 -13.55 6.15 -17.68
CA ARG A 94 -14.03 7.24 -16.82
C ARG A 94 -13.03 7.57 -15.71
N ALA A 95 -12.47 6.57 -15.04
CA ALA A 95 -11.48 6.77 -14.00
C ALA A 95 -10.24 7.52 -14.55
N ASN A 96 -9.72 7.08 -15.69
CA ASN A 96 -8.57 7.71 -16.35
C ASN A 96 -8.88 9.11 -16.94
N LEU A 97 -10.16 9.44 -17.19
CA LEU A 97 -10.56 10.78 -17.60
C LEU A 97 -10.46 11.80 -16.46
N PHE A 98 -10.74 11.37 -15.22
CA PHE A 98 -10.66 12.26 -14.05
C PHE A 98 -9.24 12.43 -13.52
N MET A 99 -8.42 11.38 -13.58
CA MET A 99 -7.05 11.41 -13.10
C MET A 99 -6.22 10.34 -13.81
N THR A 100 -5.20 10.77 -14.52
CA THR A 100 -4.20 9.87 -15.09
C THR A 100 -3.18 9.46 -14.03
N ARG A 101 -2.45 8.39 -14.30
CA ARG A 101 -1.36 7.93 -13.43
C ARG A 101 -0.29 9.01 -13.22
N ASP A 102 0.08 9.71 -14.29
CA ASP A 102 1.12 10.76 -14.24
C ASP A 102 0.67 11.95 -13.38
N GLU A 103 -0.60 12.33 -13.47
CA GLU A 103 -1.18 13.37 -12.62
C GLU A 103 -1.22 12.94 -11.15
N ALA A 104 -1.64 11.71 -10.86
CA ALA A 104 -1.64 11.18 -9.51
C ALA A 104 -0.23 11.17 -8.90
N GLU A 105 0.77 10.75 -9.67
CA GLU A 105 2.17 10.76 -9.25
C GLU A 105 2.68 12.19 -9.01
N TYR A 106 2.32 13.14 -9.88
CA TYR A 106 2.64 14.55 -9.70
C TYR A 106 2.03 15.11 -8.42
N TYR A 107 0.74 14.87 -8.18
CA TYR A 107 0.07 15.32 -6.95
C TYR A 107 0.66 14.69 -5.71
N TYR A 108 0.99 13.40 -5.72
CA TYR A 108 1.69 12.76 -4.60
C TYR A 108 3.02 13.45 -4.31
N LYS A 109 3.88 13.66 -5.32
CA LYS A 109 5.20 14.29 -5.17
C LYS A 109 5.14 15.73 -4.68
N THR A 110 4.11 16.48 -5.08
CA THR A 110 3.93 17.88 -4.71
C THR A 110 3.10 18.08 -3.44
N SER A 111 2.52 17.03 -2.90
CA SER A 111 1.73 17.07 -1.66
C SER A 111 2.58 17.41 -0.44
N PRO A 112 1.99 18.01 0.61
CA PRO A 112 2.64 18.21 1.89
C PRO A 112 3.15 16.88 2.48
N GLU A 113 4.22 16.95 3.27
CA GLU A 113 4.84 15.75 3.86
C GLU A 113 3.84 14.89 4.69
N TRP A 114 2.98 15.54 5.47
CA TRP A 114 1.99 14.82 6.27
C TRP A 114 1.04 13.98 5.40
N LEU A 115 0.61 14.51 4.24
CA LEU A 115 -0.29 13.78 3.34
C LEU A 115 0.43 12.61 2.65
N ARG A 116 1.70 12.80 2.23
CA ARG A 116 2.50 11.70 1.70
C ARG A 116 2.65 10.56 2.71
N LYS A 117 2.91 10.88 3.99
CA LYS A 117 2.97 9.89 5.06
C LYS A 117 1.68 9.09 5.21
N LEU A 118 0.50 9.72 5.04
CA LEU A 118 -0.77 9.02 5.06
C LEU A 118 -0.93 8.09 3.84
N CYS A 119 -0.54 8.57 2.64
CA CYS A 119 -0.57 7.74 1.42
C CYS A 119 0.37 6.53 1.53
N ASP A 120 1.58 6.74 2.06
CA ASP A 120 2.54 5.65 2.28
C ASP A 120 1.99 4.63 3.28
N ALA A 121 1.44 5.09 4.41
CA ALA A 121 0.83 4.22 5.42
C ALA A 121 -0.39 3.45 4.89
N PHE A 122 -1.18 4.05 3.99
CA PHE A 122 -2.27 3.38 3.28
C PHE A 122 -1.74 2.19 2.48
N ALA A 123 -0.70 2.38 1.66
CA ALA A 123 -0.08 1.33 0.88
C ALA A 123 0.59 0.28 1.78
N ASP A 124 1.30 0.73 2.83
CA ASP A 124 1.99 -0.14 3.78
C ASP A 124 1.00 -1.07 4.53
N GLY A 125 -0.21 -0.60 4.88
CA GLY A 125 -1.25 -1.42 5.52
C GLY A 125 -1.70 -2.59 4.66
N ILE A 126 -1.96 -2.34 3.37
CA ILE A 126 -2.33 -3.37 2.39
C ILE A 126 -1.17 -4.33 2.15
N ASN A 127 0.04 -3.81 1.90
CA ASN A 127 1.22 -4.61 1.63
C ASN A 127 1.62 -5.49 2.82
N TYR A 128 1.47 -4.99 4.03
CA TYR A 128 1.71 -5.77 5.25
C TYR A 128 0.71 -6.91 5.39
N TYR A 129 -0.58 -6.67 5.09
CA TYR A 129 -1.58 -7.74 5.06
C TYR A 129 -1.19 -8.84 4.07
N LEU A 130 -0.86 -8.48 2.82
CA LEU A 130 -0.44 -9.43 1.79
C LEU A 130 0.82 -10.21 2.18
N ALA A 131 1.78 -9.56 2.84
CA ALA A 131 3.02 -10.21 3.27
C ALA A 131 2.81 -11.22 4.43
N THR A 132 1.72 -11.06 5.19
CA THR A 132 1.42 -11.90 6.37
C THR A 132 0.32 -12.92 6.12
N HIS A 133 -0.38 -12.83 4.97
CA HIS A 133 -1.46 -13.74 4.55
C HIS A 133 -1.21 -14.23 3.11
N PRO A 134 -0.24 -15.13 2.89
CA PRO A 134 0.13 -15.66 1.57
C PRO A 134 -0.92 -16.59 0.98
#